data_3f479910e2acd09f8fa764815cf8c8cd
#
_entry.id   3f479910e2acd09f8fa764815cf8c8cd
#
_cell.length_a   1.000
_cell.length_b   1.000
_cell.length_c   1.000
_cell.angle_alpha   90.00
_cell.angle_beta   90.00
_cell.angle_gamma   90.00
#
_symmetry.space_group_name_H-M   'P 1'
#
loop_
_entity.id
_entity.type
_entity.pdbx_description
1 polymer ?
#
loop_
_entity_poly.entity_id
_entity_poly.type
_entity_poly.pdbx_seq_one_letter_code
_entity_poly.pdbx_strand_id
1 'polypeptide(L)'
;MKDMNRKLTNRYLIPAAVCLLGICGLVFYYFFFSFSARPKTEYIYIDNNDNVDSVLAKLSSIATCHGIQGLRTLLRHSTYSKHIRTGRYAVTPKDGAFKIFRCIKNGQQAPVELTIPSVRTLDRLSAELSKKLMLDSATIYRVLTDEKICHRYGYDTLTIACMFIPNTYDVYWNISPEKLLDRMKRESERFWNFKRREKAKQMGMTENEVITLASIIDEETANDAEKPMVAGMYYNRLKLRNAEYPNGMPLQADPTIKYAWRRFGLRRIYNNLLHIDSPYNTYKNVGLPPGPIRIPSVAGIDAVLDHVHHDYLYMCAKEDFSGTHNFAHTYQEHQKNAARYSKALNERGIK
;
A
#
# COMPACT_ATOMS: atom_id res chain seq x y z
N MET A 1 -10.27 -1.74 81.60
CA MET A 1 -9.26 -1.12 80.72
C MET A 1 -9.24 -1.69 79.35
N LYS A 2 -9.30 -3.00 79.08
CA LYS A 2 -9.33 -3.59 77.73
C LYS A 2 -10.52 -3.17 76.88
N ASP A 3 -11.74 -3.10 77.41
CA ASP A 3 -12.96 -2.72 76.70
C ASP A 3 -13.05 -1.25 76.36
N MET A 4 -12.46 -0.38 77.17
CA MET A 4 -12.42 1.06 76.89
C MET A 4 -11.45 1.40 75.80
N ASN A 5 -10.29 0.72 75.74
CA ASN A 5 -9.36 0.82 74.63
C ASN A 5 -9.92 0.30 73.30
N ARG A 6 -10.73 -0.74 73.32
CA ARG A 6 -11.39 -1.33 72.14
C ARG A 6 -12.50 -0.43 71.60
N LYS A 7 -13.24 0.26 72.45
CA LYS A 7 -14.23 1.27 72.03
C LYS A 7 -13.60 2.54 71.50
N LEU A 8 -12.46 2.99 72.05
CA LEU A 8 -11.69 4.15 71.55
C LEU A 8 -11.04 3.82 70.22
N THR A 9 -10.43 2.64 70.02
CA THR A 9 -9.82 2.23 68.73
C THR A 9 -10.88 2.13 67.64
N ASN A 10 -12.06 1.55 67.90
CA ASN A 10 -13.13 1.48 66.89
C ASN A 10 -13.72 2.85 66.52
N ARG A 11 -13.70 3.83 67.46
CA ARG A 11 -14.18 5.20 67.21
C ARG A 11 -13.37 5.94 66.14
N TYR A 12 -12.08 5.62 65.97
CA TYR A 12 -11.21 6.25 65.01
C TYR A 12 -10.90 5.37 63.79
N LEU A 13 -10.91 4.04 63.98
CA LEU A 13 -10.63 3.09 62.87
C LEU A 13 -11.77 3.05 61.85
N ILE A 14 -13.03 3.11 62.27
CA ILE A 14 -14.16 3.09 61.33
C ILE A 14 -14.20 4.34 60.44
N PRO A 15 -14.11 5.60 60.97
CA PRO A 15 -14.02 6.80 60.13
C PRO A 15 -12.78 6.81 59.23
N ALA A 16 -11.63 6.36 59.72
CA ALA A 16 -10.42 6.23 58.92
C ALA A 16 -10.57 5.25 57.75
N ALA A 17 -11.20 4.11 58.01
CA ALA A 17 -11.49 3.13 56.96
C ALA A 17 -12.48 3.68 55.91
N VAL A 18 -13.53 4.38 56.34
CA VAL A 18 -14.47 5.04 55.40
C VAL A 18 -13.77 6.14 54.59
N CYS A 19 -12.92 6.98 55.20
CA CYS A 19 -12.14 7.94 54.48
C CYS A 19 -11.18 7.29 53.45
N LEU A 20 -10.51 6.20 53.86
CA LEU A 20 -9.62 5.46 52.98
C LEU A 20 -10.40 4.86 51.79
N LEU A 21 -11.54 4.25 52.00
CA LEU A 21 -12.41 3.76 50.96
C LEU A 21 -12.90 4.86 50.03
N GLY A 22 -13.25 6.03 50.58
CA GLY A 22 -13.61 7.21 49.80
C GLY A 22 -12.46 7.67 48.88
N ILE A 23 -11.24 7.75 49.46
CA ILE A 23 -10.04 8.12 48.68
C ILE A 23 -9.77 7.06 47.59
N CYS A 24 -9.84 5.76 47.93
CA CYS A 24 -9.67 4.70 46.93
C CYS A 24 -10.73 4.78 45.83
N GLY A 25 -11.98 5.07 46.17
CA GLY A 25 -13.05 5.30 45.20
C GLY A 25 -12.78 6.48 44.27
N LEU A 26 -12.31 7.62 44.81
CA LEU A 26 -11.93 8.77 44.02
C LEU A 26 -10.75 8.45 43.10
N VAL A 27 -9.69 7.80 43.61
CA VAL A 27 -8.55 7.36 42.78
C VAL A 27 -9.03 6.45 41.66
N PHE A 28 -9.88 5.48 41.98
CA PHE A 28 -10.43 4.60 40.94
C PHE A 28 -11.24 5.37 39.91
N TYR A 29 -12.10 6.29 40.31
CA TYR A 29 -12.91 7.11 39.42
C TYR A 29 -12.06 7.96 38.46
N TYR A 30 -11.02 8.65 38.94
CA TYR A 30 -10.19 9.53 38.10
C TYR A 30 -9.21 8.79 37.20
N PHE A 31 -8.70 7.63 37.60
CA PHE A 31 -7.60 6.98 36.90
C PHE A 31 -8.01 5.71 36.16
N PHE A 32 -9.02 5.00 36.61
CA PHE A 32 -9.37 3.68 36.08
C PHE A 32 -10.76 3.61 35.45
N PHE A 33 -11.64 4.57 35.78
CA PHE A 33 -12.94 4.63 35.12
C PHE A 33 -12.80 5.12 33.69
N SER A 34 -13.83 4.91 32.84
CA SER A 34 -13.81 5.22 31.40
C SER A 34 -13.28 6.63 31.10
N PHE A 35 -12.20 6.72 30.36
CA PHE A 35 -11.61 7.97 29.90
C PHE A 35 -12.45 8.62 28.79
N SER A 36 -12.91 7.78 27.82
CA SER A 36 -13.60 8.28 26.64
C SER A 36 -15.09 8.53 26.89
N ALA A 37 -15.58 9.66 26.43
CA ALA A 37 -17.00 9.97 26.31
C ALA A 37 -17.63 9.39 25.02
N ARG A 38 -16.85 8.76 24.16
CA ARG A 38 -17.29 8.21 22.88
C ARG A 38 -17.58 6.72 22.96
N PRO A 39 -18.62 6.21 22.23
CA PRO A 39 -18.98 4.79 22.26
C PRO A 39 -18.05 3.90 21.42
N LYS A 40 -17.21 4.50 20.57
CA LYS A 40 -16.27 3.80 19.67
C LYS A 40 -14.84 4.13 20.03
N THR A 41 -13.92 3.27 19.56
CA THR A 41 -12.48 3.55 19.65
C THR A 41 -12.14 4.79 18.79
N GLU A 42 -11.53 5.75 19.45
CA GLU A 42 -11.00 6.97 18.82
C GLU A 42 -9.47 6.85 18.70
N TYR A 43 -8.91 7.55 17.73
CA TYR A 43 -7.46 7.55 17.52
C TYR A 43 -6.92 8.96 17.59
N ILE A 44 -5.87 9.15 18.40
CA ILE A 44 -5.13 10.40 18.43
C ILE A 44 -3.79 10.24 17.74
N TYR A 45 -3.35 11.32 17.11
CA TYR A 45 -2.08 11.40 16.40
C TYR A 45 -1.19 12.42 17.11
N ILE A 46 -0.05 11.97 17.62
CA ILE A 46 0.97 12.79 18.26
C ILE A 46 2.14 12.89 17.29
N ASP A 47 2.42 14.09 16.83
CA ASP A 47 3.50 14.38 15.86
C ASP A 47 4.71 15.06 16.52
N ASN A 48 5.72 15.42 15.72
CA ASN A 48 6.96 16.02 16.21
C ASN A 48 6.79 17.44 16.78
N ASN A 49 5.69 18.12 16.45
CA ASN A 49 5.41 19.49 16.90
C ASN A 49 4.58 19.51 18.19
N ASP A 50 4.12 18.35 18.66
CA ASP A 50 3.29 18.26 19.84
C ASP A 50 4.10 18.47 21.12
N ASN A 51 3.50 19.23 22.04
CA ASN A 51 3.90 19.36 23.43
C ASN A 51 2.82 18.76 24.35
N VAL A 52 3.02 18.80 25.67
CA VAL A 52 2.07 18.23 26.64
C VAL A 52 0.70 18.87 26.53
N ASP A 53 0.65 20.19 26.29
CA ASP A 53 -0.62 20.92 26.24
C ASP A 53 -1.40 20.59 24.95
N SER A 54 -0.72 20.47 23.82
CA SER A 54 -1.36 20.03 22.57
C SER A 54 -1.86 18.59 22.64
N VAL A 55 -1.11 17.67 23.27
CA VAL A 55 -1.56 16.29 23.53
C VAL A 55 -2.79 16.26 24.42
N LEU A 56 -2.79 17.07 25.50
CA LEU A 56 -3.97 17.22 26.37
C LEU A 56 -5.15 17.83 25.62
N ALA A 57 -4.94 18.81 24.75
CA ALA A 57 -5.99 19.42 23.94
C ALA A 57 -6.60 18.39 22.97
N LYS A 58 -5.78 17.61 22.26
CA LYS A 58 -6.23 16.51 21.38
C LYS A 58 -7.08 15.48 22.14
N LEU A 59 -6.65 15.08 23.35
CA LEU A 59 -7.36 14.09 24.16
C LEU A 59 -8.62 14.66 24.81
N SER A 60 -8.66 15.96 25.16
CA SER A 60 -9.81 16.58 25.81
C SER A 60 -11.07 16.56 24.94
N SER A 61 -10.91 16.55 23.60
CA SER A 61 -12.03 16.51 22.66
C SER A 61 -12.86 15.21 22.70
N ILE A 62 -12.26 14.14 23.24
CA ILE A 62 -12.88 12.81 23.35
C ILE A 62 -13.02 12.34 24.78
N ALA A 63 -12.42 13.01 25.74
CA ALA A 63 -12.33 12.59 27.13
C ALA A 63 -13.56 13.00 27.97
N THR A 64 -13.82 12.24 29.02
CA THR A 64 -14.68 12.65 30.12
C THR A 64 -13.97 13.67 31.02
N CYS A 65 -14.72 14.49 31.78
CA CYS A 65 -14.13 15.50 32.66
C CYS A 65 -13.20 14.86 33.71
N HIS A 66 -13.57 13.75 34.33
CA HIS A 66 -12.73 13.06 35.31
C HIS A 66 -11.49 12.42 34.65
N GLY A 67 -11.66 11.80 33.46
CA GLY A 67 -10.56 11.16 32.75
C GLY A 67 -9.46 12.14 32.35
N ILE A 68 -9.81 13.33 31.81
CA ILE A 68 -8.80 14.32 31.41
C ILE A 68 -8.09 14.93 32.64
N GLN A 69 -8.77 15.09 33.78
CA GLN A 69 -8.14 15.56 35.02
C GLN A 69 -7.17 14.51 35.59
N GLY A 70 -7.58 13.23 35.58
CA GLY A 70 -6.71 12.11 35.95
C GLY A 70 -5.45 12.06 35.09
N LEU A 71 -5.61 12.16 33.77
CA LEU A 71 -4.49 12.17 32.82
C LEU A 71 -3.56 13.38 33.03
N ARG A 72 -4.11 14.58 33.20
CA ARG A 72 -3.34 15.80 33.49
C ARG A 72 -2.48 15.66 34.75
N THR A 73 -3.03 15.03 35.80
CA THR A 73 -2.30 14.75 37.05
C THR A 73 -1.13 13.80 36.79
N LEU A 74 -1.38 12.68 36.05
CA LEU A 74 -0.33 11.71 35.71
C LEU A 74 0.79 12.33 34.85
N LEU A 75 0.45 13.15 33.86
CA LEU A 75 1.43 13.82 33.00
C LEU A 75 2.27 14.82 33.79
N ARG A 76 1.66 15.60 34.69
CA ARG A 76 2.36 16.60 35.52
C ARG A 76 3.41 15.95 36.45
N HIS A 77 3.09 14.78 37.03
CA HIS A 77 3.97 14.04 37.93
C HIS A 77 4.85 13.01 37.25
N SER A 78 5.04 13.13 35.93
CA SER A 78 5.87 12.22 35.17
C SER A 78 6.95 12.97 34.36
N THR A 79 7.86 12.19 33.75
CA THR A 79 8.89 12.71 32.83
C THR A 79 8.40 12.80 31.39
N TYR A 80 7.09 12.70 31.14
CA TYR A 80 6.53 12.65 29.76
C TYR A 80 6.85 13.91 28.97
N SER A 81 6.86 15.08 29.60
CA SER A 81 7.22 16.36 28.96
C SER A 81 8.62 16.39 28.34
N LYS A 82 9.53 15.55 28.85
CA LYS A 82 10.90 15.42 28.33
C LYS A 82 11.02 14.45 27.16
N HIS A 83 10.03 13.56 26.99
CA HIS A 83 10.09 12.47 26.01
C HIS A 83 8.69 12.17 25.45
N ILE A 84 8.14 13.12 24.68
CA ILE A 84 6.89 12.93 23.96
C ILE A 84 7.16 11.96 22.81
N ARG A 85 6.40 10.88 22.75
CA ARG A 85 6.54 9.86 21.72
C ARG A 85 5.50 10.07 20.65
N THR A 86 5.97 10.37 19.45
CA THR A 86 5.11 10.45 18.26
C THR A 86 4.43 9.11 17.97
N GLY A 87 3.26 9.14 17.37
CA GLY A 87 2.55 7.95 16.97
C GLY A 87 1.04 8.10 16.94
N ARG A 88 0.38 7.05 16.50
CA ARG A 88 -1.08 6.90 16.56
C ARG A 88 -1.46 6.05 17.75
N TYR A 89 -2.30 6.58 18.64
CA TYR A 89 -2.70 5.92 19.87
C TYR A 89 -4.21 5.69 19.88
N ALA A 90 -4.63 4.47 20.21
CA ALA A 90 -6.03 4.13 20.34
C ALA A 90 -6.53 4.47 21.75
N VAL A 91 -7.73 5.04 21.83
CA VAL A 91 -8.48 5.32 23.04
C VAL A 91 -9.80 4.58 22.93
N THR A 92 -9.91 3.46 23.65
CA THR A 92 -11.14 2.67 23.63
C THR A 92 -12.13 3.15 24.72
N PRO A 93 -13.44 2.88 24.58
CA PRO A 93 -14.44 3.26 25.58
C PRO A 93 -14.19 2.70 26.99
N LYS A 94 -13.41 1.59 27.08
CA LYS A 94 -13.11 0.89 28.35
C LYS A 94 -11.79 1.34 28.98
N ASP A 95 -11.01 2.18 28.29
CA ASP A 95 -9.71 2.60 28.79
C ASP A 95 -9.87 3.69 29.86
N GLY A 96 -9.13 3.55 30.96
CA GLY A 96 -9.00 4.60 31.97
C GLY A 96 -7.81 5.51 31.68
N ALA A 97 -7.74 6.67 32.36
CA ALA A 97 -6.66 7.67 32.22
C ALA A 97 -5.27 7.04 32.45
N PHE A 98 -5.14 6.12 33.39
CA PHE A 98 -3.87 5.43 33.66
C PHE A 98 -3.39 4.58 32.48
N LYS A 99 -4.31 3.87 31.80
CA LYS A 99 -3.97 3.09 30.61
C LYS A 99 -3.55 3.99 29.46
N ILE A 100 -4.28 5.08 29.20
CA ILE A 100 -3.94 6.06 28.16
C ILE A 100 -2.55 6.66 28.43
N PHE A 101 -2.31 7.09 29.69
CA PHE A 101 -0.99 7.58 30.10
C PHE A 101 0.13 6.57 29.80
N ARG A 102 -0.05 5.30 30.17
CA ARG A 102 0.95 4.25 29.87
C ARG A 102 1.18 4.08 28.37
N CYS A 103 0.11 4.08 27.58
CA CYS A 103 0.20 3.92 26.13
C CYS A 103 1.04 5.04 25.50
N ILE A 104 0.74 6.33 25.80
CA ILE A 104 1.47 7.46 25.23
C ILE A 104 2.89 7.58 25.77
N LYS A 105 3.09 7.33 27.07
CA LYS A 105 4.42 7.37 27.71
C LYS A 105 5.37 6.30 27.17
N ASN A 106 4.87 5.09 26.97
CA ASN A 106 5.67 3.95 26.54
C ASN A 106 5.72 3.78 25.01
N GLY A 107 4.97 4.60 24.25
CA GLY A 107 4.91 4.50 22.80
C GLY A 107 4.18 3.23 22.30
N GLN A 108 3.16 2.78 23.03
CA GLN A 108 2.32 1.64 22.64
C GLN A 108 1.32 2.08 21.57
N GLN A 109 1.82 2.23 20.34
CA GLN A 109 1.06 2.71 19.20
C GLN A 109 0.06 1.68 18.69
N ALA A 110 -1.06 2.17 18.13
CA ALA A 110 -1.95 1.39 17.29
C ALA A 110 -1.49 1.47 15.83
N PRO A 111 -1.37 0.34 15.11
CA PRO A 111 -0.97 0.35 13.71
C PRO A 111 -2.03 1.00 12.83
N VAL A 112 -1.61 1.50 11.67
CA VAL A 112 -2.47 1.91 10.55
C VAL A 112 -2.44 0.85 9.47
N GLU A 113 -3.57 0.62 8.84
CA GLU A 113 -3.68 -0.21 7.64
C GLU A 113 -3.21 0.60 6.44
N LEU A 114 -2.01 0.27 5.94
CA LEU A 114 -1.39 0.88 4.76
C LEU A 114 -1.63 -0.01 3.55
N THR A 115 -2.51 0.40 2.68
CA THR A 115 -2.75 -0.28 1.41
C THR A 115 -1.79 0.21 0.34
N ILE A 116 -1.05 -0.69 -0.28
CA ILE A 116 -0.24 -0.41 -1.47
C ILE A 116 -1.16 -0.48 -2.70
N PRO A 117 -1.44 0.64 -3.34
CA PRO A 117 -2.36 0.69 -4.48
C PRO A 117 -1.65 0.31 -5.78
N SER A 118 -2.44 -0.16 -6.75
CA SER A 118 -1.96 -0.36 -8.12
C SER A 118 -1.95 0.98 -8.86
N VAL A 119 -0.83 1.68 -8.82
CA VAL A 119 -0.63 3.00 -9.44
C VAL A 119 0.48 2.97 -10.49
N ARG A 120 0.44 3.93 -11.41
CA ARG A 120 1.34 3.98 -12.59
C ARG A 120 2.69 4.65 -12.31
N THR A 121 2.79 5.48 -11.28
CA THR A 121 3.98 6.33 -11.07
C THR A 121 4.36 6.41 -9.60
N LEU A 122 5.66 6.63 -9.31
CA LEU A 122 6.20 6.74 -7.95
C LEU A 122 5.67 7.98 -7.21
N ASP A 123 5.44 9.10 -7.92
CA ASP A 123 4.81 10.28 -7.36
C ASP A 123 3.39 9.99 -6.87
N ARG A 124 2.62 9.24 -7.68
CA ARG A 124 1.28 8.82 -7.27
C ARG A 124 1.32 7.85 -6.10
N LEU A 125 2.25 6.88 -6.11
CA LEU A 125 2.47 5.99 -4.96
C LEU A 125 2.77 6.79 -3.70
N SER A 126 3.72 7.72 -3.78
CA SER A 126 4.12 8.57 -2.64
C SER A 126 2.95 9.39 -2.09
N ALA A 127 2.12 9.95 -2.98
CA ALA A 127 0.92 10.69 -2.60
C ALA A 127 -0.13 9.80 -1.90
N GLU A 128 -0.32 8.57 -2.35
CA GLU A 128 -1.28 7.66 -1.70
C GLU A 128 -0.77 7.18 -0.33
N LEU A 129 0.52 6.85 -0.21
CA LEU A 129 1.13 6.42 1.06
C LEU A 129 1.11 7.52 2.12
N SER A 130 1.39 8.78 1.73
CA SER A 130 1.40 9.92 2.65
C SER A 130 0.05 10.21 3.30
N LYS A 131 -1.07 9.81 2.69
CA LYS A 131 -2.41 9.97 3.30
C LYS A 131 -2.59 9.17 4.60
N LYS A 132 -1.79 8.13 4.80
CA LYS A 132 -1.90 7.20 5.93
C LYS A 132 -0.73 7.27 6.90
N LEU A 133 0.33 8.00 6.57
CA LEU A 133 1.57 8.06 7.32
C LEU A 133 1.85 9.49 7.80
N MET A 134 2.71 9.65 8.78
CA MET A 134 3.26 10.96 9.18
C MET A 134 4.23 11.51 8.11
N LEU A 135 4.76 10.65 7.26
CA LEU A 135 5.64 11.02 6.17
C LEU A 135 4.87 11.80 5.10
N ASP A 136 5.44 12.92 4.65
CA ASP A 136 4.93 13.63 3.49
C ASP A 136 5.31 12.94 2.16
N SER A 137 4.57 13.26 1.11
CA SER A 137 4.76 12.66 -0.22
C SER A 137 6.12 12.98 -0.83
N ALA A 138 6.67 14.16 -0.56
CA ALA A 138 7.97 14.58 -1.09
C ALA A 138 9.11 13.75 -0.47
N THR A 139 9.05 13.49 0.82
CA THR A 139 10.02 12.63 1.52
C THR A 139 9.96 11.19 1.00
N ILE A 140 8.77 10.62 0.82
CA ILE A 140 8.60 9.27 0.26
C ILE A 140 9.14 9.23 -1.17
N TYR A 141 8.74 10.20 -2.02
CA TYR A 141 9.19 10.26 -3.41
C TYR A 141 10.72 10.36 -3.53
N ARG A 142 11.35 11.20 -2.71
CA ARG A 142 12.80 11.37 -2.69
C ARG A 142 13.53 10.05 -2.41
N VAL A 143 13.11 9.26 -1.42
CA VAL A 143 13.77 7.97 -1.14
C VAL A 143 13.51 6.92 -2.21
N LEU A 144 12.39 6.98 -2.92
CA LEU A 144 12.08 6.09 -4.03
C LEU A 144 12.80 6.46 -5.34
N THR A 145 13.35 7.67 -5.42
CA THR A 145 14.10 8.16 -6.57
C THR A 145 15.59 8.40 -6.28
N ASP A 146 16.04 8.10 -5.07
CA ASP A 146 17.46 8.13 -4.71
C ASP A 146 18.14 6.84 -5.15
N GLU A 147 19.07 6.97 -6.10
CA GLU A 147 19.78 5.84 -6.69
C GLU A 147 20.52 4.99 -5.66
N LYS A 148 21.18 5.63 -4.68
CA LYS A 148 21.93 4.92 -3.63
C LYS A 148 21.00 4.12 -2.72
N ILE A 149 19.84 4.68 -2.41
CA ILE A 149 18.82 3.99 -1.61
C ILE A 149 18.26 2.82 -2.41
N CYS A 150 17.86 3.01 -3.66
CA CYS A 150 17.34 1.94 -4.51
C CYS A 150 18.34 0.77 -4.62
N HIS A 151 19.61 1.05 -4.89
CA HIS A 151 20.66 0.03 -4.98
C HIS A 151 20.85 -0.76 -3.67
N ARG A 152 20.69 -0.14 -2.51
CA ARG A 152 20.74 -0.84 -1.20
C ARG A 152 19.71 -1.96 -1.10
N TYR A 153 18.55 -1.79 -1.74
CA TYR A 153 17.47 -2.77 -1.77
C TYR A 153 17.53 -3.72 -2.97
N GLY A 154 18.53 -3.57 -3.85
CA GLY A 154 18.73 -4.42 -5.03
C GLY A 154 17.89 -3.99 -6.24
N TYR A 155 17.51 -2.72 -6.31
CA TYR A 155 16.77 -2.10 -7.40
C TYR A 155 17.50 -0.84 -7.91
N ASP A 156 17.07 -0.31 -9.02
CA ASP A 156 17.34 1.04 -9.47
C ASP A 156 16.08 1.92 -9.43
N THR A 157 16.16 3.16 -9.88
CA THR A 157 15.02 4.09 -9.88
C THR A 157 13.90 3.70 -10.85
N LEU A 158 14.16 2.84 -11.82
CA LEU A 158 13.16 2.33 -12.77
C LEU A 158 12.47 1.06 -12.26
N THR A 159 13.18 0.28 -11.46
CA THR A 159 12.72 -1.04 -10.98
C THR A 159 12.27 -1.05 -9.52
N ILE A 160 12.52 0.01 -8.73
CA ILE A 160 12.12 0.08 -7.31
C ILE A 160 10.63 -0.17 -7.09
N ALA A 161 9.78 0.17 -8.07
CA ALA A 161 8.34 -0.12 -8.02
C ALA A 161 8.05 -1.62 -7.93
N CYS A 162 8.95 -2.49 -8.42
CA CYS A 162 8.82 -3.96 -8.31
C CYS A 162 8.85 -4.48 -6.88
N MET A 163 9.38 -3.70 -5.93
CA MET A 163 9.39 -4.06 -4.52
C MET A 163 8.00 -3.98 -3.87
N PHE A 164 7.08 -3.21 -4.45
CA PHE A 164 5.78 -2.93 -3.86
C PHE A 164 4.73 -3.92 -4.36
N ILE A 165 4.34 -4.86 -3.50
CA ILE A 165 3.27 -5.82 -3.81
C ILE A 165 1.95 -5.27 -3.30
N PRO A 166 0.89 -5.15 -4.15
CA PRO A 166 -0.42 -4.70 -3.71
C PRO A 166 -1.01 -5.60 -2.61
N ASN A 167 -1.17 -5.03 -1.44
CA ASN A 167 -1.81 -5.62 -0.27
C ASN A 167 -2.02 -4.53 0.78
N THR A 168 -2.68 -4.87 1.87
CA THR A 168 -2.80 -4.00 3.05
C THR A 168 -1.87 -4.50 4.16
N TYR A 169 -1.04 -3.61 4.67
CA TYR A 169 -0.01 -3.91 5.66
C TYR A 169 -0.20 -3.08 6.92
N ASP A 170 -0.10 -3.71 8.08
CA ASP A 170 -0.04 -3.00 9.35
C ASP A 170 1.33 -2.38 9.54
N VAL A 171 1.36 -1.05 9.69
CA VAL A 171 2.56 -0.25 9.97
C VAL A 171 2.26 0.80 11.03
N TYR A 172 3.30 1.32 11.68
CA TYR A 172 3.09 2.48 12.56
C TYR A 172 2.99 3.76 11.74
N TRP A 173 2.10 4.65 12.17
CA TRP A 173 1.84 5.94 11.49
C TRP A 173 3.11 6.79 11.34
N ASN A 174 4.01 6.76 12.33
CA ASN A 174 5.28 7.47 12.37
C ASN A 174 6.47 6.64 11.86
N ILE A 175 6.22 5.64 11.01
CA ILE A 175 7.28 4.81 10.42
C ILE A 175 8.29 5.69 9.68
N SER A 176 9.60 5.43 9.84
CA SER A 176 10.63 6.13 9.05
C SER A 176 10.66 5.63 7.61
N PRO A 177 11.18 6.42 6.65
CA PRO A 177 11.31 6.01 5.25
C PRO A 177 12.05 4.68 5.09
N GLU A 178 13.18 4.51 5.80
CA GLU A 178 13.99 3.28 5.74
C GLU A 178 13.20 2.08 6.25
N LYS A 179 12.54 2.21 7.41
CA LYS A 179 11.71 1.12 7.96
C LYS A 179 10.52 0.77 7.06
N LEU A 180 9.98 1.76 6.34
CA LEU A 180 8.94 1.52 5.34
C LEU A 180 9.50 0.67 4.19
N LEU A 181 10.64 1.03 3.62
CA LEU A 181 11.29 0.26 2.58
C LEU A 181 11.71 -1.15 3.06
N ASP A 182 12.28 -1.27 4.27
CA ASP A 182 12.58 -2.55 4.89
C ASP A 182 11.33 -3.44 5.02
N ARG A 183 10.21 -2.84 5.38
CA ARG A 183 8.93 -3.56 5.45
C ARG A 183 8.48 -4.04 4.07
N MET A 184 8.52 -3.17 3.06
CA MET A 184 8.14 -3.52 1.69
C MET A 184 9.05 -4.59 1.11
N LYS A 185 10.36 -4.52 1.36
CA LYS A 185 11.33 -5.53 0.94
C LYS A 185 11.01 -6.90 1.53
N ARG A 186 10.78 -6.96 2.84
CA ARG A 186 10.40 -8.23 3.51
C ARG A 186 9.09 -8.81 2.96
N GLU A 187 8.09 -7.98 2.68
CA GLU A 187 6.83 -8.46 2.12
C GLU A 187 6.98 -8.91 0.66
N SER A 188 7.80 -8.23 -0.12
CA SER A 188 8.19 -8.69 -1.46
C SER A 188 8.88 -10.04 -1.42
N GLU A 189 9.86 -10.23 -0.52
CA GLU A 189 10.56 -11.51 -0.35
C GLU A 189 9.64 -12.66 0.08
N ARG A 190 8.66 -12.39 0.92
CA ARG A 190 7.61 -13.35 1.30
C ARG A 190 6.68 -13.69 0.15
N PHE A 191 6.31 -12.70 -0.66
CA PHE A 191 5.49 -12.89 -1.85
C PHE A 191 6.18 -13.77 -2.87
N TRP A 192 7.47 -13.53 -3.12
CA TRP A 192 8.33 -14.35 -3.99
C TRP A 192 8.78 -15.63 -3.28
N ASN A 193 7.81 -16.46 -2.89
CA ASN A 193 8.07 -17.75 -2.31
C ASN A 193 8.71 -18.73 -3.32
N PHE A 194 9.15 -19.90 -2.84
CA PHE A 194 9.80 -20.91 -3.67
C PHE A 194 8.99 -21.24 -4.94
N LYS A 195 7.68 -21.42 -4.82
CA LYS A 195 6.82 -21.78 -5.97
C LYS A 195 6.82 -20.71 -7.06
N ARG A 196 6.70 -19.43 -6.70
CA ARG A 196 6.71 -18.32 -7.67
C ARG A 196 8.09 -18.17 -8.32
N ARG A 197 9.16 -18.29 -7.54
CA ARG A 197 10.54 -18.23 -8.07
C ARG A 197 10.83 -19.36 -9.05
N GLU A 198 10.42 -20.58 -8.74
CA GLU A 198 10.59 -21.71 -9.66
C GLU A 198 9.83 -21.52 -10.98
N LYS A 199 8.59 -20.99 -10.95
CA LYS A 199 7.85 -20.66 -12.17
C LYS A 199 8.57 -19.59 -13.00
N ALA A 200 9.00 -18.50 -12.38
CA ALA A 200 9.76 -17.44 -13.05
C ALA A 200 11.04 -18.00 -13.68
N LYS A 201 11.77 -18.85 -12.96
CA LYS A 201 12.99 -19.52 -13.44
C LYS A 201 12.70 -20.44 -14.65
N GLN A 202 11.62 -21.22 -14.61
CA GLN A 202 11.20 -22.06 -15.72
C GLN A 202 10.86 -21.25 -16.98
N MET A 203 10.32 -20.06 -16.81
CA MET A 203 10.09 -19.10 -17.88
C MET A 203 11.39 -18.42 -18.37
N GLY A 204 12.51 -18.57 -17.64
CA GLY A 204 13.75 -17.83 -17.89
C GLY A 204 13.57 -16.32 -17.70
N MET A 205 12.84 -15.94 -16.66
CA MET A 205 12.55 -14.54 -16.28
C MET A 205 12.96 -14.28 -14.84
N THR A 206 13.46 -13.08 -14.58
CA THR A 206 13.69 -12.54 -13.24
C THR A 206 12.36 -12.09 -12.62
N GLU A 207 12.33 -11.91 -11.29
CA GLU A 207 11.17 -11.38 -10.57
C GLU A 207 10.73 -10.01 -11.12
N ASN A 208 11.70 -9.13 -11.44
CA ASN A 208 11.43 -7.80 -12.00
C ASN A 208 10.84 -7.87 -13.42
N GLU A 209 11.30 -8.80 -14.24
CA GLU A 209 10.75 -9.01 -15.58
C GLU A 209 9.32 -9.53 -15.55
N VAL A 210 9.02 -10.45 -14.62
CA VAL A 210 7.64 -10.92 -14.38
C VAL A 210 6.73 -9.77 -13.97
N ILE A 211 7.16 -8.92 -13.03
CA ILE A 211 6.39 -7.74 -12.60
C ILE A 211 6.24 -6.73 -13.74
N THR A 212 7.29 -6.53 -14.52
CA THR A 212 7.24 -5.62 -15.68
C THR A 212 6.23 -6.10 -16.72
N LEU A 213 6.23 -7.40 -17.06
CA LEU A 213 5.24 -7.97 -17.97
C LEU A 213 3.83 -7.90 -17.37
N ALA A 214 3.65 -8.25 -16.11
CA ALA A 214 2.37 -8.17 -15.40
C ALA A 214 1.80 -6.74 -15.42
N SER A 215 2.65 -5.72 -15.32
CA SER A 215 2.24 -4.32 -15.39
C SER A 215 1.66 -3.92 -16.75
N ILE A 216 2.14 -4.53 -17.83
CA ILE A 216 1.62 -4.34 -19.17
C ILE A 216 0.24 -5.04 -19.29
N ILE A 217 0.15 -6.28 -18.84
CA ILE A 217 -1.09 -7.08 -18.90
C ILE A 217 -2.23 -6.42 -18.13
N ASP A 218 -1.95 -5.89 -16.94
CA ASP A 218 -2.94 -5.14 -16.14
C ASP A 218 -3.45 -3.85 -16.80
N GLU A 219 -2.70 -3.29 -17.73
CA GLU A 219 -3.12 -2.14 -18.52
C GLU A 219 -3.85 -2.54 -19.82
N GLU A 220 -3.67 -3.78 -20.29
CA GLU A 220 -4.36 -4.31 -21.48
C GLU A 220 -5.77 -4.80 -21.14
N THR A 221 -5.93 -5.52 -20.04
CA THR A 221 -7.23 -6.06 -19.65
C THR A 221 -7.49 -5.96 -18.15
N ALA A 222 -8.71 -5.51 -17.82
CA ALA A 222 -9.22 -5.56 -16.45
C ALA A 222 -9.84 -6.92 -16.09
N ASN A 223 -10.01 -7.81 -17.07
CA ASN A 223 -10.61 -9.13 -16.87
C ASN A 223 -9.55 -10.13 -16.38
N ASP A 224 -9.56 -10.45 -15.09
CA ASP A 224 -8.60 -11.38 -14.49
C ASP A 224 -8.62 -12.77 -15.13
N ALA A 225 -9.77 -13.24 -15.63
CA ALA A 225 -9.86 -14.53 -16.29
C ALA A 225 -9.18 -14.56 -17.67
N GLU A 226 -8.99 -13.40 -18.31
CA GLU A 226 -8.32 -13.29 -19.61
C GLU A 226 -6.81 -13.05 -19.49
N LYS A 227 -6.36 -12.49 -18.36
CA LYS A 227 -4.94 -12.15 -18.15
C LYS A 227 -3.96 -13.29 -18.48
N PRO A 228 -4.21 -14.57 -18.13
CA PRO A 228 -3.31 -15.66 -18.48
C PRO A 228 -3.16 -15.90 -20.00
N MET A 229 -4.22 -15.66 -20.78
CA MET A 229 -4.17 -15.72 -22.25
C MET A 229 -3.35 -14.58 -22.83
N VAL A 230 -3.59 -13.35 -22.35
CA VAL A 230 -2.81 -12.15 -22.77
C VAL A 230 -1.34 -12.32 -22.38
N ALA A 231 -1.07 -12.87 -21.19
CA ALA A 231 0.29 -13.16 -20.72
C ALA A 231 1.02 -14.15 -21.64
N GLY A 232 0.35 -15.22 -22.05
CA GLY A 232 0.90 -16.18 -23.00
C GLY A 232 1.24 -15.56 -24.34
N MET A 233 0.37 -14.70 -24.88
CA MET A 233 0.61 -14.00 -26.14
C MET A 233 1.85 -13.10 -26.07
N TYR A 234 2.01 -12.28 -25.01
CA TYR A 234 3.18 -11.43 -24.84
C TYR A 234 4.44 -12.26 -24.56
N TYR A 235 4.34 -13.35 -23.78
CA TYR A 235 5.46 -14.25 -23.54
C TYR A 235 5.95 -14.90 -24.86
N ASN A 236 5.03 -15.31 -25.75
CA ASN A 236 5.37 -15.82 -27.07
C ASN A 236 6.15 -14.79 -27.90
N ARG A 237 5.72 -13.51 -27.91
CA ARG A 237 6.46 -12.43 -28.59
C ARG A 237 7.87 -12.25 -28.03
N LEU A 238 8.04 -12.31 -26.71
CA LEU A 238 9.35 -12.24 -26.06
C LEU A 238 10.28 -13.38 -26.44
N LYS A 239 9.73 -14.58 -26.64
CA LYS A 239 10.50 -15.81 -26.95
C LYS A 239 10.65 -16.10 -28.42
N LEU A 240 9.83 -15.48 -29.28
CA LEU A 240 9.88 -15.72 -30.73
C LEU A 240 11.26 -15.40 -31.29
N ARG A 241 11.83 -16.36 -32.00
CA ARG A 241 13.10 -16.21 -32.73
C ARG A 241 12.94 -16.86 -34.09
N ASN A 242 12.96 -16.07 -35.14
CA ASN A 242 12.91 -16.53 -36.53
C ASN A 242 13.65 -15.54 -37.44
N ALA A 243 13.57 -15.73 -38.76
CA ALA A 243 14.24 -14.86 -39.73
C ALA A 243 13.73 -13.41 -39.71
N GLU A 244 12.42 -13.23 -39.43
CA GLU A 244 11.81 -11.89 -39.32
C GLU A 244 12.11 -11.20 -37.99
N TYR A 245 12.20 -11.98 -36.90
CA TYR A 245 12.42 -11.50 -35.53
C TYR A 245 13.62 -12.19 -34.87
N PRO A 246 14.85 -11.93 -35.34
CA PRO A 246 16.05 -12.63 -34.83
C PRO A 246 16.35 -12.29 -33.36
N ASN A 247 15.96 -11.11 -32.91
CA ASN A 247 16.14 -10.64 -31.53
C ASN A 247 14.86 -10.67 -30.67
N GLY A 248 13.76 -11.20 -31.21
CA GLY A 248 12.44 -11.21 -30.59
C GLY A 248 11.45 -10.29 -31.28
N MET A 249 10.17 -10.58 -31.15
CA MET A 249 9.11 -9.73 -31.68
C MET A 249 8.86 -8.56 -30.73
N PRO A 250 8.77 -7.30 -31.24
CA PRO A 250 8.37 -6.17 -30.41
C PRO A 250 7.02 -6.42 -29.72
N LEU A 251 6.89 -5.99 -28.45
CA LEU A 251 5.63 -6.20 -27.73
C LEU A 251 4.48 -5.36 -28.29
N GLN A 252 4.77 -4.16 -28.80
CA GLN A 252 3.79 -3.25 -29.40
C GLN A 252 2.57 -3.03 -28.48
N ALA A 253 2.85 -2.82 -27.20
CA ALA A 253 1.84 -2.60 -26.18
C ALA A 253 1.52 -1.10 -26.06
N ASP A 254 0.29 -0.70 -26.43
CA ASP A 254 -0.20 0.69 -26.35
C ASP A 254 -0.03 1.33 -24.97
N PRO A 255 -0.23 0.62 -23.84
CA PRO A 255 0.01 1.18 -22.51
C PRO A 255 1.44 1.71 -22.29
N THR A 256 2.43 1.10 -22.92
CA THR A 256 3.83 1.55 -22.81
C THR A 256 4.04 2.90 -23.47
N ILE A 257 3.31 3.19 -24.55
CA ILE A 257 3.32 4.50 -25.21
C ILE A 257 2.66 5.56 -24.31
N LYS A 258 1.51 5.23 -23.69
CA LYS A 258 0.85 6.12 -22.73
C LYS A 258 1.78 6.45 -21.55
N TYR A 259 2.54 5.46 -21.08
CA TYR A 259 3.52 5.62 -20.01
C TYR A 259 4.70 6.48 -20.45
N ALA A 260 5.27 6.23 -21.61
CA ALA A 260 6.39 7.00 -22.18
C ALA A 260 6.05 8.49 -22.34
N TRP A 261 4.83 8.81 -22.78
CA TRP A 261 4.33 10.19 -22.88
C TRP A 261 3.80 10.75 -21.56
N ARG A 262 3.69 9.95 -20.49
CA ARG A 262 2.99 10.34 -19.25
C ARG A 262 1.54 10.81 -19.48
N ARG A 263 0.88 10.31 -20.53
CA ARG A 263 -0.47 10.69 -20.97
C ARG A 263 -1.43 9.53 -20.81
N PHE A 264 -1.82 9.26 -19.58
CA PHE A 264 -2.66 8.10 -19.20
C PHE A 264 -4.14 8.19 -19.61
N GLY A 265 -4.62 9.36 -19.98
CA GLY A 265 -6.00 9.59 -20.44
C GLY A 265 -6.24 9.33 -21.92
N LEU A 266 -5.23 8.94 -22.69
CA LEU A 266 -5.37 8.65 -24.12
C LEU A 266 -6.26 7.42 -24.33
N ARG A 267 -7.33 7.61 -25.08
CA ARG A 267 -8.24 6.49 -25.45
C ARG A 267 -7.69 5.70 -26.65
N ARG A 268 -7.03 6.36 -27.58
CA ARG A 268 -6.46 5.76 -28.80
C ARG A 268 -5.00 6.24 -28.99
N ILE A 269 -4.15 5.34 -29.42
CA ILE A 269 -2.76 5.67 -29.81
C ILE A 269 -2.73 5.85 -31.33
N TYR A 270 -2.35 7.05 -31.76
CA TYR A 270 -2.18 7.40 -33.16
C TYR A 270 -0.71 7.22 -33.59
N ASN A 271 -0.47 7.00 -34.86
CA ASN A 271 0.86 6.72 -35.43
C ASN A 271 1.92 7.76 -35.04
N ASN A 272 1.55 9.04 -34.96
CA ASN A 272 2.48 10.09 -34.54
C ASN A 272 3.00 9.94 -33.10
N LEU A 273 2.28 9.24 -32.23
CA LEU A 273 2.70 8.97 -30.85
C LEU A 273 3.69 7.79 -30.76
N LEU A 274 3.69 6.89 -31.75
CA LEU A 274 4.58 5.73 -31.80
C LEU A 274 6.06 6.10 -32.04
N HIS A 275 6.34 7.34 -32.41
CA HIS A 275 7.70 7.80 -32.71
C HIS A 275 8.48 8.34 -31.52
N ILE A 276 7.88 8.33 -30.32
CA ILE A 276 8.57 8.77 -29.11
C ILE A 276 9.89 8.01 -28.93
N ASP A 277 10.96 8.76 -28.66
CA ASP A 277 12.24 8.19 -28.27
C ASP A 277 12.26 7.97 -26.77
N SER A 278 11.96 6.74 -26.38
CA SER A 278 11.89 6.32 -24.98
C SER A 278 12.21 4.84 -24.88
N PRO A 279 12.97 4.40 -23.86
CA PRO A 279 13.22 2.99 -23.63
C PRO A 279 11.94 2.20 -23.28
N TYR A 280 10.86 2.89 -22.89
CA TYR A 280 9.54 2.30 -22.68
C TYR A 280 8.75 2.10 -23.98
N ASN A 281 9.21 2.58 -25.13
CA ASN A 281 8.50 2.41 -26.39
C ASN A 281 8.69 0.98 -26.94
N THR A 282 7.76 0.09 -26.65
CA THR A 282 7.78 -1.32 -27.09
C THR A 282 7.42 -1.53 -28.55
N TYR A 283 7.16 -0.47 -29.32
CA TYR A 283 7.06 -0.51 -30.77
C TYR A 283 8.44 -0.40 -31.45
N LYS A 284 9.39 0.31 -30.81
CA LYS A 284 10.74 0.52 -31.30
C LYS A 284 11.75 -0.42 -30.65
N ASN A 285 11.58 -0.68 -29.35
CA ASN A 285 12.50 -1.49 -28.57
C ASN A 285 11.96 -2.91 -28.42
N VAL A 286 12.77 -3.88 -28.78
CA VAL A 286 12.45 -5.30 -28.58
C VAL A 286 12.67 -5.69 -27.13
N GLY A 287 11.83 -6.59 -26.63
CA GLY A 287 11.89 -7.06 -25.24
C GLY A 287 11.00 -6.26 -24.29
N LEU A 288 11.23 -6.46 -23.00
CA LEU A 288 10.53 -5.73 -21.96
C LEU A 288 11.09 -4.30 -21.82
N PRO A 289 10.27 -3.33 -21.41
CA PRO A 289 10.76 -2.02 -20.99
C PRO A 289 11.64 -2.14 -19.74
N PRO A 290 12.44 -1.11 -19.40
CA PRO A 290 13.44 -1.18 -18.32
C PRO A 290 12.84 -1.35 -16.91
N GLY A 291 11.54 -1.18 -16.77
CA GLY A 291 10.81 -1.36 -15.52
C GLY A 291 9.30 -1.34 -15.73
N PRO A 292 8.53 -1.58 -14.68
CA PRO A 292 7.08 -1.68 -14.77
C PRO A 292 6.45 -0.32 -15.09
N ILE A 293 5.35 -0.33 -15.84
CA ILE A 293 4.54 0.85 -16.18
C ILE A 293 3.43 1.14 -15.15
N ARG A 294 3.28 0.25 -14.19
CA ARG A 294 2.47 0.39 -12.98
C ARG A 294 2.90 -0.65 -11.93
N ILE A 295 2.49 -0.47 -10.70
CA ILE A 295 2.51 -1.56 -9.71
C ILE A 295 1.39 -2.53 -10.11
N PRO A 296 1.70 -3.75 -10.58
CA PRO A 296 0.68 -4.69 -11.07
C PRO A 296 -0.09 -5.31 -9.91
N SER A 297 -1.32 -5.76 -10.19
CA SER A 297 -2.10 -6.57 -9.26
C SER A 297 -1.45 -7.95 -9.02
N VAL A 298 -1.75 -8.57 -7.88
CA VAL A 298 -1.33 -9.95 -7.62
C VAL A 298 -1.86 -10.90 -8.70
N ALA A 299 -3.11 -10.68 -9.15
CA ALA A 299 -3.70 -11.45 -10.24
C ALA A 299 -2.91 -11.30 -11.55
N GLY A 300 -2.42 -10.10 -11.86
CA GLY A 300 -1.56 -9.87 -13.03
C GLY A 300 -0.23 -10.60 -12.93
N ILE A 301 0.42 -10.58 -11.75
CA ILE A 301 1.68 -11.32 -11.52
C ILE A 301 1.45 -12.85 -11.64
N ASP A 302 0.42 -13.35 -10.98
CA ASP A 302 0.10 -14.78 -11.03
C ASP A 302 -0.31 -15.21 -12.45
N ALA A 303 -0.98 -14.34 -13.22
CA ALA A 303 -1.33 -14.60 -14.61
C ALA A 303 -0.10 -14.74 -15.52
N VAL A 304 0.98 -14.01 -15.26
CA VAL A 304 2.26 -14.20 -15.98
C VAL A 304 2.86 -15.56 -15.62
N LEU A 305 2.94 -15.87 -14.32
CA LEU A 305 3.55 -17.11 -13.83
C LEU A 305 2.75 -18.37 -14.19
N ASP A 306 1.45 -18.23 -14.41
CA ASP A 306 0.51 -19.29 -14.77
C ASP A 306 -0.12 -19.02 -16.14
N HIS A 307 0.64 -18.41 -17.08
CA HIS A 307 0.13 -18.09 -18.40
C HIS A 307 -0.34 -19.33 -19.14
N VAL A 308 -1.36 -19.15 -19.97
CA VAL A 308 -1.85 -20.24 -20.83
C VAL A 308 -0.84 -20.50 -21.95
N HIS A 309 -0.47 -21.77 -22.12
CA HIS A 309 0.40 -22.21 -23.20
C HIS A 309 -0.40 -22.30 -24.52
N HIS A 310 -0.04 -21.45 -25.44
CA HIS A 310 -0.57 -21.39 -26.82
C HIS A 310 0.48 -20.72 -27.71
N ASP A 311 0.23 -20.60 -29.00
CA ASP A 311 1.15 -19.98 -29.97
C ASP A 311 0.59 -18.69 -30.62
N TYR A 312 -0.42 -18.06 -30.00
CA TYR A 312 -0.91 -16.77 -30.47
C TYR A 312 0.15 -15.68 -30.31
N LEU A 313 0.20 -14.80 -31.32
CA LEU A 313 1.11 -13.65 -31.38
C LEU A 313 0.38 -12.30 -31.44
N TYR A 314 -0.92 -12.31 -31.72
CA TYR A 314 -1.72 -11.10 -31.90
C TYR A 314 -3.01 -11.19 -31.12
N MET A 315 -3.53 -10.02 -30.73
CA MET A 315 -4.86 -9.88 -30.15
C MET A 315 -5.52 -8.57 -30.60
N CYS A 316 -6.84 -8.53 -30.62
CA CYS A 316 -7.62 -7.30 -30.76
C CYS A 316 -8.95 -7.46 -30.01
N ALA A 317 -9.54 -6.34 -29.61
CA ALA A 317 -10.82 -6.36 -28.91
C ALA A 317 -11.89 -7.10 -29.72
N LYS A 318 -12.77 -7.85 -29.04
CA LYS A 318 -13.89 -8.55 -29.66
C LYS A 318 -14.97 -7.60 -30.14
N GLU A 319 -15.57 -7.94 -31.25
CA GLU A 319 -16.67 -7.22 -31.90
C GLU A 319 -17.98 -7.22 -31.09
N ASP A 320 -18.13 -8.11 -30.12
CA ASP A 320 -19.28 -8.19 -29.21
C ASP A 320 -19.24 -7.17 -28.05
N PHE A 321 -18.10 -6.48 -27.90
CA PHE A 321 -17.82 -5.52 -26.81
C PHE A 321 -17.90 -6.13 -25.41
N SER A 322 -17.62 -7.43 -25.28
CA SER A 322 -17.54 -8.14 -24.00
C SER A 322 -16.38 -7.67 -23.10
N GLY A 323 -15.48 -6.82 -23.63
CA GLY A 323 -14.25 -6.41 -22.93
C GLY A 323 -13.16 -7.48 -22.98
N THR A 324 -13.31 -8.50 -23.87
CA THR A 324 -12.32 -9.54 -24.11
C THR A 324 -11.72 -9.40 -25.52
N HIS A 325 -10.74 -10.26 -25.84
CA HIS A 325 -9.98 -10.19 -27.07
C HIS A 325 -10.16 -11.43 -27.96
N ASN A 326 -10.07 -11.23 -29.27
CA ASN A 326 -9.82 -12.26 -30.26
C ASN A 326 -8.31 -12.42 -30.41
N PHE A 327 -7.80 -13.64 -30.26
CA PHE A 327 -6.39 -13.96 -30.43
C PHE A 327 -6.16 -14.53 -31.85
N ALA A 328 -4.95 -14.36 -32.36
CA ALA A 328 -4.56 -14.82 -33.68
C ALA A 328 -3.10 -15.29 -33.73
N HIS A 329 -2.80 -16.28 -34.55
CA HIS A 329 -1.45 -16.80 -34.78
C HIS A 329 -0.69 -15.94 -35.79
N THR A 330 -1.38 -15.43 -36.81
CA THR A 330 -0.79 -14.68 -37.93
C THR A 330 -1.31 -13.26 -38.00
N TYR A 331 -0.53 -12.38 -38.62
CA TYR A 331 -0.95 -11.00 -38.87
C TYR A 331 -2.18 -10.94 -39.77
N GLN A 332 -2.31 -11.86 -40.73
CA GLN A 332 -3.49 -11.92 -41.62
C GLN A 332 -4.78 -12.23 -40.84
N GLU A 333 -4.73 -13.18 -39.89
CA GLU A 333 -5.87 -13.49 -39.00
C GLU A 333 -6.20 -12.28 -38.11
N HIS A 334 -5.18 -11.64 -37.56
CA HIS A 334 -5.35 -10.43 -36.77
C HIS A 334 -6.05 -9.31 -37.57
N GLN A 335 -5.63 -9.07 -38.83
CA GLN A 335 -6.30 -8.09 -39.70
C GLN A 335 -7.79 -8.40 -39.92
N LYS A 336 -8.14 -9.67 -40.09
CA LYS A 336 -9.55 -10.11 -40.22
C LYS A 336 -10.33 -9.81 -38.94
N ASN A 337 -9.74 -10.11 -37.77
CA ASN A 337 -10.36 -9.82 -36.49
C ASN A 337 -10.52 -8.30 -36.27
N ALA A 338 -9.49 -7.51 -36.57
CA ALA A 338 -9.52 -6.05 -36.47
C ALA A 338 -10.57 -5.42 -37.41
N ALA A 339 -10.73 -5.96 -38.61
CA ALA A 339 -11.76 -5.52 -39.56
C ALA A 339 -13.19 -5.78 -39.02
N ARG A 340 -13.43 -6.94 -38.38
CA ARG A 340 -14.71 -7.24 -37.71
C ARG A 340 -15.01 -6.26 -36.59
N TYR A 341 -14.02 -6.00 -35.74
CA TYR A 341 -14.16 -5.03 -34.65
C TYR A 341 -14.45 -3.63 -35.17
N SER A 342 -13.70 -3.16 -36.19
CA SER A 342 -13.91 -1.84 -36.82
C SER A 342 -15.31 -1.74 -37.44
N LYS A 343 -15.80 -2.79 -38.08
CA LYS A 343 -17.18 -2.83 -38.62
C LYS A 343 -18.21 -2.67 -37.52
N ALA A 344 -18.07 -3.44 -36.42
CA ALA A 344 -18.98 -3.36 -35.28
C ALA A 344 -18.98 -1.97 -34.58
N LEU A 345 -17.81 -1.28 -34.51
CA LEU A 345 -17.73 0.10 -34.03
C LEU A 345 -18.50 1.07 -34.92
N ASN A 346 -18.36 0.94 -36.26
CA ASN A 346 -19.03 1.79 -37.22
C ASN A 346 -20.56 1.60 -37.16
N GLU A 347 -21.05 0.36 -37.02
CA GLU A 347 -22.47 0.04 -36.88
C GLU A 347 -23.10 0.65 -35.62
N ARG A 348 -22.29 0.88 -34.56
CA ARG A 348 -22.71 1.55 -33.32
C ARG A 348 -22.47 3.07 -33.33
N GLY A 349 -21.93 3.64 -34.41
CA GLY A 349 -21.61 5.07 -34.50
C GLY A 349 -20.47 5.52 -33.54
N ILE A 350 -19.65 4.58 -33.05
CA ILE A 350 -18.52 4.87 -32.17
C ILE A 350 -17.28 5.21 -33.04
N LYS A 351 -16.87 6.48 -33.02
CA LYS A 351 -15.71 6.98 -33.78
C LYS A 351 -14.44 6.97 -32.93
#